data_39ea47da8ea07bd2a217fe236020e449
#
_entry.id   39ea47da8ea07bd2a217fe236020e449
#
_cell.length_a   1.000
_cell.length_b   1.000
_cell.length_c   1.000
_cell.angle_alpha   90.00
_cell.angle_beta   90.00
_cell.angle_gamma   90.00
#
_symmetry.space_group_name_H-M   'P 1'
#
loop_
_entity.id
_entity.type
_entity.pdbx_description
1 polymer ?
#
loop_
_entity_poly.entity_id
_entity_poly.type
_entity_poly.pdbx_seq_one_letter_code
_entity_poly.pdbx_strand_id
1 'polypeptide(L)'
;HAFFKALLFLAAGSVIIAMHHEQDMRKMGGLKKYMPITYWTSLIGSLALIGFPGTSGFFSKDAIIEAVHNSDIYGHTFAYIAVLSGVFITAFYSFRMFFLVFHGEERMDEHTREHLHETPWVVTGPLIALAIPSVIIGGFTIGWMLFGDYFNGAIVVHESHEALKKVGEHFHGAWSFVEHGFAGPAIYLAGLGVFTAWFIYIKNPSIATHTRERFAFIYNILDRKYGFDEFNEWAFGGGSRGLGNKLWQFGDVVLIDGLIVNGSAKLVGWFSSVVRHVQTGLLYHYAFAMIIGVLMLLTLFVII
;
A
#
# COMPACT_ATOMS: atom_id res chain seq x y z
N HIS A 1 -11.73 -8.90 -9.61
CA HIS A 1 -11.15 -8.00 -8.59
C HIS A 1 -10.32 -6.88 -9.22
N ALA A 2 -9.52 -7.18 -10.26
CA ALA A 2 -8.66 -6.18 -10.93
C ALA A 2 -9.47 -4.97 -11.45
N PHE A 3 -10.63 -5.19 -12.07
CA PHE A 3 -11.41 -4.12 -12.65
C PHE A 3 -12.05 -3.18 -11.61
N PHE A 4 -12.87 -3.72 -10.72
CA PHE A 4 -13.57 -2.86 -9.75
C PHE A 4 -12.64 -2.28 -8.68
N LYS A 5 -11.53 -2.95 -8.35
CA LYS A 5 -10.55 -2.40 -7.41
C LYS A 5 -9.80 -1.22 -8.04
N ALA A 6 -9.31 -1.36 -9.27
CA ALA A 6 -8.69 -0.27 -10.00
C ALA A 6 -9.69 0.89 -10.19
N LEU A 7 -10.95 0.59 -10.52
CA LEU A 7 -12.02 1.57 -10.63
C LEU A 7 -12.18 2.41 -9.36
N LEU A 8 -12.30 1.75 -8.21
CA LEU A 8 -12.48 2.44 -6.91
C LEU A 8 -11.26 3.28 -6.53
N PHE A 9 -10.04 2.79 -6.80
CA PHE A 9 -8.82 3.55 -6.55
C PHE A 9 -8.69 4.78 -7.45
N LEU A 10 -8.98 4.65 -8.74
CA LEU A 10 -8.96 5.79 -9.66
C LEU A 10 -10.09 6.78 -9.36
N ALA A 11 -11.27 6.30 -8.94
CA ALA A 11 -12.36 7.16 -8.52
C ALA A 11 -12.00 7.95 -7.24
N ALA A 12 -11.33 7.33 -6.27
CA ALA A 12 -10.79 8.03 -5.11
C ALA A 12 -9.76 9.10 -5.54
N GLY A 13 -8.88 8.78 -6.50
CA GLY A 13 -7.96 9.75 -7.09
C GLY A 13 -8.68 10.92 -7.78
N SER A 14 -9.75 10.65 -8.50
CA SER A 14 -10.60 11.69 -9.11
C SER A 14 -11.18 12.64 -8.05
N VAL A 15 -11.72 12.10 -6.95
CA VAL A 15 -12.22 12.91 -5.83
C VAL A 15 -11.11 13.75 -5.20
N ILE A 16 -9.95 13.17 -4.94
CA ILE A 16 -8.80 13.88 -4.34
C ILE A 16 -8.33 15.03 -5.23
N ILE A 17 -8.25 14.83 -6.55
CA ILE A 17 -7.90 15.89 -7.51
C ILE A 17 -8.92 17.02 -7.46
N ALA A 18 -10.22 16.71 -7.52
CA ALA A 18 -11.29 17.70 -7.48
C ALA A 18 -11.37 18.45 -6.14
N MET A 19 -10.97 17.80 -5.04
CA MET A 19 -10.94 18.36 -3.69
C MET A 19 -9.61 19.03 -3.32
N HIS A 20 -8.82 19.48 -4.29
CA HIS A 20 -7.52 20.13 -4.05
C HIS A 20 -6.57 19.35 -3.15
N HIS A 21 -6.46 18.03 -3.38
CA HIS A 21 -5.64 17.07 -2.63
C HIS A 21 -6.11 16.75 -1.20
N GLU A 22 -7.33 17.15 -0.82
CA GLU A 22 -7.91 16.68 0.44
C GLU A 22 -8.25 15.18 0.37
N GLN A 23 -7.84 14.42 1.38
CA GLN A 23 -8.04 12.97 1.48
C GLN A 23 -8.99 12.59 2.62
N ASP A 24 -9.25 13.52 3.53
CA ASP A 24 -10.12 13.25 4.67
C ASP A 24 -11.59 13.35 4.29
N MET A 25 -12.29 12.21 4.20
CA MET A 25 -13.71 12.16 3.89
C MET A 25 -14.60 12.88 4.91
N ARG A 26 -14.09 13.25 6.10
CA ARG A 26 -14.80 14.06 7.08
C ARG A 26 -14.99 15.51 6.60
N LYS A 27 -14.16 15.97 5.65
CA LYS A 27 -14.22 17.27 5.00
C LYS A 27 -14.89 17.23 3.63
N MET A 28 -15.48 16.10 3.23
CA MET A 28 -16.21 15.91 1.98
C MET A 28 -17.72 15.92 2.24
N GLY A 29 -18.51 15.62 1.24
CA GLY A 29 -19.96 15.45 1.32
C GLY A 29 -20.67 16.13 0.16
N GLY A 30 -21.80 15.55 -0.29
CA GLY A 30 -22.60 16.10 -1.37
C GLY A 30 -21.97 16.11 -2.75
N LEU A 31 -20.84 15.40 -2.97
CA LEU A 31 -20.09 15.46 -4.23
C LEU A 31 -20.86 14.91 -5.44
N LYS A 32 -21.93 14.15 -5.23
CA LYS A 32 -22.77 13.58 -6.30
C LYS A 32 -23.19 14.60 -7.35
N LYS A 33 -23.50 15.83 -6.94
CA LYS A 33 -24.00 16.88 -7.86
C LYS A 33 -22.89 17.53 -8.68
N TYR A 34 -21.66 17.50 -8.19
CA TYR A 34 -20.51 18.11 -8.85
C TYR A 34 -19.75 17.11 -9.73
N MET A 35 -19.77 15.83 -9.34
CA MET A 35 -18.98 14.75 -9.96
C MET A 35 -19.86 13.55 -10.34
N PRO A 36 -20.82 13.71 -11.27
CA PRO A 36 -21.77 12.64 -11.60
C PRO A 36 -21.13 11.39 -12.22
N ILE A 37 -20.10 11.53 -13.06
CA ILE A 37 -19.43 10.38 -13.68
C ILE A 37 -18.65 9.60 -12.61
N THR A 38 -17.88 10.30 -11.80
CA THR A 38 -17.13 9.70 -10.68
C THR A 38 -18.10 9.04 -9.68
N TYR A 39 -19.25 9.65 -9.41
CA TYR A 39 -20.30 9.07 -8.55
C TYR A 39 -20.82 7.73 -9.08
N TRP A 40 -21.27 7.68 -10.33
CA TRP A 40 -21.84 6.45 -10.88
C TRP A 40 -20.82 5.34 -11.04
N THR A 41 -19.62 5.66 -11.46
CA THR A 41 -18.53 4.69 -11.57
C THR A 41 -18.09 4.17 -10.21
N SER A 42 -18.03 5.03 -9.18
CA SER A 42 -17.80 4.62 -7.78
C SER A 42 -18.92 3.73 -7.23
N LEU A 43 -20.16 4.01 -7.58
CA LEU A 43 -21.31 3.17 -7.19
C LEU A 43 -21.19 1.77 -7.81
N ILE A 44 -20.90 1.69 -9.10
CA ILE A 44 -20.69 0.41 -9.80
C ILE A 44 -19.55 -0.38 -9.14
N GLY A 45 -18.41 0.27 -8.87
CA GLY A 45 -17.27 -0.36 -8.19
C GLY A 45 -17.62 -0.83 -6.78
N SER A 46 -18.40 -0.04 -6.03
CA SER A 46 -18.85 -0.38 -4.68
C SER A 46 -19.84 -1.55 -4.68
N LEU A 47 -20.76 -1.60 -5.63
CA LEU A 47 -21.68 -2.72 -5.81
C LEU A 47 -20.92 -4.01 -6.18
N ALA A 48 -19.94 -3.91 -7.06
CA ALA A 48 -19.09 -5.06 -7.41
C ALA A 48 -18.24 -5.52 -6.20
N LEU A 49 -17.73 -4.58 -5.41
CA LEU A 49 -16.93 -4.91 -4.21
C LEU A 49 -17.75 -5.66 -3.15
N ILE A 50 -19.00 -5.28 -2.91
CA ILE A 50 -19.85 -5.97 -1.94
C ILE A 50 -20.40 -7.30 -2.44
N GLY A 51 -20.25 -7.58 -3.74
CA GLY A 51 -20.77 -8.80 -4.37
C GLY A 51 -22.26 -8.71 -4.68
N PHE A 52 -22.72 -7.56 -5.19
CA PHE A 52 -24.12 -7.43 -5.63
C PHE A 52 -24.38 -8.37 -6.84
N PRO A 53 -25.46 -9.19 -6.83
CA PRO A 53 -25.74 -10.15 -7.88
C PRO A 53 -25.70 -9.54 -9.29
N GLY A 54 -25.00 -10.20 -10.20
CA GLY A 54 -24.79 -9.76 -11.58
C GLY A 54 -23.53 -8.92 -11.82
N THR A 55 -22.82 -8.49 -10.77
CA THR A 55 -21.52 -7.82 -10.91
C THR A 55 -20.37 -8.81 -10.92
N SER A 56 -19.19 -8.39 -11.43
CA SER A 56 -18.01 -9.28 -11.49
C SER A 56 -17.55 -9.79 -10.12
N GLY A 57 -17.67 -8.95 -9.08
CA GLY A 57 -17.32 -9.33 -7.72
C GLY A 57 -18.26 -10.36 -7.11
N PHE A 58 -19.53 -10.38 -7.51
CA PHE A 58 -20.48 -11.39 -7.11
C PHE A 58 -20.05 -12.78 -7.56
N PHE A 59 -19.77 -12.96 -8.86
CA PHE A 59 -19.42 -14.26 -9.43
C PHE A 59 -18.21 -14.91 -8.76
N SER A 60 -17.24 -14.14 -8.33
CA SER A 60 -16.08 -14.67 -7.61
C SER A 60 -16.35 -14.86 -6.12
N LYS A 61 -16.99 -13.90 -5.47
CA LYS A 61 -17.20 -13.88 -4.02
C LYS A 61 -18.22 -14.96 -3.59
N ASP A 62 -19.31 -15.05 -4.32
CA ASP A 62 -20.36 -16.03 -4.03
C ASP A 62 -19.87 -17.47 -4.28
N ALA A 63 -19.14 -17.71 -5.35
CA ALA A 63 -18.49 -18.99 -5.60
C ALA A 63 -17.51 -19.40 -4.47
N ILE A 64 -16.77 -18.45 -3.88
CA ILE A 64 -15.91 -18.72 -2.72
C ILE A 64 -16.76 -19.06 -1.50
N ILE A 65 -17.83 -18.30 -1.22
CA ILE A 65 -18.74 -18.55 -0.10
C ILE A 65 -19.36 -19.95 -0.20
N GLU A 66 -19.84 -20.31 -1.39
CA GLU A 66 -20.41 -21.65 -1.65
C GLU A 66 -19.37 -22.76 -1.53
N ALA A 67 -18.15 -22.54 -2.05
CA ALA A 67 -17.07 -23.52 -1.91
C ALA A 67 -16.69 -23.75 -0.45
N VAL A 68 -16.64 -22.71 0.38
CA VAL A 68 -16.39 -22.82 1.83
C VAL A 68 -17.54 -23.56 2.52
N HIS A 69 -18.78 -23.26 2.14
CA HIS A 69 -19.97 -23.92 2.70
C HIS A 69 -19.98 -25.42 2.40
N ASN A 70 -19.63 -25.80 1.16
CA ASN A 70 -19.62 -27.19 0.69
C ASN A 70 -18.31 -27.95 1.01
N SER A 71 -17.38 -27.34 1.73
CA SER A 71 -16.12 -27.95 2.12
C SER A 71 -16.32 -28.94 3.28
N ASP A 72 -15.61 -30.06 3.23
CA ASP A 72 -15.59 -31.07 4.32
C ASP A 72 -14.34 -30.92 5.22
N ILE A 73 -13.53 -29.88 5.03
CA ILE A 73 -12.30 -29.65 5.78
C ILE A 73 -12.66 -29.21 7.22
N TYR A 74 -11.89 -29.70 8.19
CA TYR A 74 -12.05 -29.26 9.59
C TYR A 74 -11.96 -27.73 9.72
N GLY A 75 -12.96 -27.15 10.39
CA GLY A 75 -13.05 -25.69 10.56
C GLY A 75 -13.83 -24.95 9.47
N HIS A 76 -14.37 -25.64 8.44
CA HIS A 76 -15.15 -25.01 7.37
C HIS A 76 -16.33 -24.17 7.89
N THR A 77 -17.01 -24.62 8.94
CA THR A 77 -18.13 -23.88 9.54
C THR A 77 -17.67 -22.53 10.12
N PHE A 78 -16.54 -22.51 10.82
CA PHE A 78 -15.95 -21.25 11.31
C PHE A 78 -15.56 -20.34 10.14
N ALA A 79 -14.91 -20.89 9.12
CA ALA A 79 -14.55 -20.14 7.92
C ALA A 79 -15.79 -19.56 7.21
N TYR A 80 -16.87 -20.33 7.09
CA TYR A 80 -18.13 -19.88 6.50
C TYR A 80 -18.74 -18.70 7.27
N ILE A 81 -18.83 -18.79 8.60
CA ILE A 81 -19.33 -17.70 9.45
C ILE A 81 -18.44 -16.46 9.32
N ALA A 82 -17.12 -16.64 9.30
CA ALA A 82 -16.17 -15.55 9.15
C ALA A 82 -16.31 -14.84 7.79
N VAL A 83 -16.46 -15.60 6.69
CA VAL A 83 -16.64 -15.04 5.33
C VAL A 83 -17.98 -14.31 5.24
N LEU A 84 -19.07 -14.86 5.76
CA LEU A 84 -20.38 -14.18 5.79
C LEU A 84 -20.34 -12.91 6.64
N SER A 85 -19.70 -12.94 7.81
CA SER A 85 -19.49 -11.72 8.61
C SER A 85 -18.68 -10.68 7.83
N GLY A 86 -17.68 -11.12 7.06
CA GLY A 86 -16.90 -10.29 6.16
C GLY A 86 -17.72 -9.61 5.07
N VAL A 87 -18.81 -10.25 4.59
CA VAL A 87 -19.75 -9.62 3.63
C VAL A 87 -20.42 -8.39 4.24
N PHE A 88 -20.97 -8.53 5.43
CA PHE A 88 -21.59 -7.41 6.16
C PHE A 88 -20.60 -6.27 6.42
N ILE A 89 -19.41 -6.60 6.96
CA ILE A 89 -18.37 -5.60 7.26
C ILE A 89 -17.93 -4.88 6.00
N THR A 90 -17.73 -5.62 4.90
CA THR A 90 -17.32 -5.04 3.60
C THR A 90 -18.37 -4.06 3.07
N ALA A 91 -19.64 -4.45 3.12
CA ALA A 91 -20.73 -3.59 2.69
C ALA A 91 -20.83 -2.32 3.56
N PHE A 92 -20.71 -2.49 4.87
CA PHE A 92 -20.77 -1.39 5.82
C PHE A 92 -19.66 -0.36 5.60
N TYR A 93 -18.38 -0.76 5.56
CA TYR A 93 -17.30 0.22 5.40
C TYR A 93 -17.25 0.85 3.99
N SER A 94 -17.61 0.08 2.96
CA SER A 94 -17.62 0.59 1.58
C SER A 94 -18.69 1.67 1.40
N PHE A 95 -19.89 1.41 1.90
CA PHE A 95 -20.98 2.38 1.83
C PHE A 95 -20.87 3.49 2.88
N ARG A 96 -20.17 3.29 3.99
CA ARG A 96 -19.74 4.40 4.85
C ARG A 96 -18.92 5.43 4.05
N MET A 97 -17.91 4.99 3.34
CA MET A 97 -17.10 5.87 2.48
C MET A 97 -17.98 6.51 1.40
N PHE A 98 -18.76 5.73 0.68
CA PHE A 98 -19.60 6.20 -0.40
C PHE A 98 -20.60 7.28 0.06
N PHE A 99 -21.28 7.09 1.19
CA PHE A 99 -22.21 8.04 1.73
C PHE A 99 -21.54 9.30 2.26
N LEU A 100 -20.41 9.17 2.96
CA LEU A 100 -19.68 10.33 3.48
C LEU A 100 -19.10 11.22 2.39
N VAL A 101 -18.72 10.65 1.24
CA VAL A 101 -18.11 11.39 0.12
C VAL A 101 -19.19 11.99 -0.76
N PHE A 102 -20.14 11.19 -1.22
CA PHE A 102 -21.07 11.61 -2.28
C PHE A 102 -22.42 12.10 -1.78
N HIS A 103 -22.79 11.80 -0.55
CA HIS A 103 -24.08 12.16 0.05
C HIS A 103 -23.89 12.99 1.32
N GLY A 104 -25.01 13.32 1.97
CA GLY A 104 -25.01 14.13 3.18
C GLY A 104 -24.73 15.61 2.93
N GLU A 105 -24.44 16.32 4.00
CA GLU A 105 -24.12 17.74 3.98
C GLU A 105 -22.70 18.01 3.47
N GLU A 106 -22.51 19.12 2.78
CA GLU A 106 -21.21 19.60 2.35
C GLU A 106 -20.42 20.09 3.56
N ARG A 107 -19.20 19.54 3.73
CA ARG A 107 -18.31 19.87 4.85
C ARG A 107 -16.99 20.48 4.39
N MET A 108 -16.88 20.75 3.08
CA MET A 108 -15.75 21.43 2.47
C MET A 108 -15.80 22.93 2.72
N ASP A 109 -14.66 23.60 2.61
CA ASP A 109 -14.56 25.04 2.63
C ASP A 109 -15.16 25.69 1.34
N GLU A 110 -15.45 26.99 1.41
CA GLU A 110 -16.09 27.71 0.31
C GLU A 110 -15.21 27.80 -0.93
N HIS A 111 -13.90 27.96 -0.75
CA HIS A 111 -12.95 28.01 -1.85
C HIS A 111 -12.93 26.69 -2.64
N THR A 112 -12.88 25.55 -1.95
CA THR A 112 -12.93 24.23 -2.58
C THR A 112 -14.28 24.03 -3.28
N ARG A 113 -15.39 24.46 -2.67
CA ARG A 113 -16.72 24.31 -3.23
C ARG A 113 -16.91 25.07 -4.55
N GLU A 114 -16.38 26.29 -4.64
CA GLU A 114 -16.50 27.14 -5.84
C GLU A 114 -15.75 26.56 -7.06
N HIS A 115 -14.67 25.83 -6.81
CA HIS A 115 -13.84 25.23 -7.86
C HIS A 115 -14.13 23.75 -8.10
N LEU A 116 -15.06 23.16 -7.32
CA LEU A 116 -15.39 21.75 -7.42
C LEU A 116 -16.18 21.44 -8.69
N HIS A 117 -15.61 20.61 -9.54
CA HIS A 117 -16.21 20.13 -10.78
C HIS A 117 -15.72 18.73 -11.13
N GLU A 118 -16.39 18.09 -12.08
CA GLU A 118 -15.96 16.78 -12.57
C GLU A 118 -14.53 16.84 -13.15
N THR A 119 -13.75 15.81 -12.92
CA THR A 119 -12.39 15.71 -13.47
C THR A 119 -12.41 15.54 -14.99
N PRO A 120 -11.33 15.94 -15.69
CA PRO A 120 -11.28 15.91 -17.15
C PRO A 120 -11.38 14.48 -17.69
N TRP A 121 -11.71 14.36 -18.99
CA TRP A 121 -11.89 13.07 -19.67
C TRP A 121 -10.70 12.10 -19.55
N VAL A 122 -9.49 12.60 -19.42
CA VAL A 122 -8.29 11.78 -19.18
C VAL A 122 -8.42 10.94 -17.90
N VAL A 123 -9.18 11.40 -16.91
CA VAL A 123 -9.47 10.70 -15.66
C VAL A 123 -10.79 9.92 -15.76
N THR A 124 -11.87 10.56 -16.22
CA THR A 124 -13.20 9.93 -16.27
C THR A 124 -13.33 8.83 -17.32
N GLY A 125 -12.60 8.94 -18.45
CA GLY A 125 -12.57 7.90 -19.48
C GLY A 125 -12.14 6.53 -18.97
N PRO A 126 -10.98 6.41 -18.31
CA PRO A 126 -10.58 5.16 -17.63
C PRO A 126 -11.57 4.65 -16.59
N LEU A 127 -12.27 5.54 -15.85
CA LEU A 127 -13.31 5.12 -14.90
C LEU A 127 -14.45 4.41 -15.62
N ILE A 128 -14.94 4.96 -16.71
CA ILE A 128 -16.01 4.35 -17.52
C ILE A 128 -15.52 3.03 -18.13
N ALA A 129 -14.29 3.01 -18.68
CA ALA A 129 -13.70 1.81 -19.28
C ALA A 129 -13.54 0.67 -18.28
N LEU A 130 -13.28 0.95 -17.00
CA LEU A 130 -13.21 -0.06 -15.94
C LEU A 130 -14.58 -0.42 -15.35
N ALA A 131 -15.55 0.50 -15.38
CA ALA A 131 -16.89 0.22 -14.87
C ALA A 131 -17.62 -0.82 -15.73
N ILE A 132 -17.43 -0.81 -17.05
CA ILE A 132 -18.05 -1.78 -17.96
C ILE A 132 -17.67 -3.23 -17.61
N PRO A 133 -16.39 -3.64 -17.60
CA PRO A 133 -16.02 -4.99 -17.21
C PRO A 133 -16.33 -5.33 -15.75
N SER A 134 -16.37 -4.33 -14.85
CA SER A 134 -16.80 -4.56 -13.47
C SER A 134 -18.24 -5.04 -13.34
N VAL A 135 -19.06 -4.80 -14.35
CA VAL A 135 -20.43 -5.36 -14.42
C VAL A 135 -20.44 -6.69 -15.17
N ILE A 136 -19.86 -6.75 -16.37
CA ILE A 136 -20.17 -7.83 -17.31
C ILE A 136 -19.19 -9.00 -17.28
N ILE A 137 -17.90 -8.79 -16.95
CA ILE A 137 -16.85 -9.79 -17.19
C ILE A 137 -17.07 -11.10 -16.40
N GLY A 138 -17.59 -11.00 -15.16
CA GLY A 138 -17.83 -12.16 -14.32
C GLY A 138 -18.84 -13.14 -14.93
N GLY A 139 -19.95 -12.62 -15.44
CA GLY A 139 -20.96 -13.45 -16.09
C GLY A 139 -20.45 -14.14 -17.36
N PHE A 140 -19.59 -13.47 -18.13
CA PHE A 140 -18.99 -14.07 -19.33
C PHE A 140 -17.91 -15.11 -19.03
N THR A 141 -17.19 -14.98 -17.93
CA THR A 141 -15.99 -15.79 -17.69
C THR A 141 -16.20 -16.91 -16.68
N ILE A 142 -17.20 -16.83 -15.79
CA ILE A 142 -17.37 -17.80 -14.69
C ILE A 142 -17.40 -19.25 -15.16
N GLY A 143 -18.16 -19.56 -16.22
CA GLY A 143 -18.35 -20.94 -16.68
C GLY A 143 -17.04 -21.60 -17.09
N TRP A 144 -16.29 -20.99 -17.99
CA TRP A 144 -15.08 -21.58 -18.55
C TRP A 144 -13.85 -21.41 -17.65
N MET A 145 -13.82 -20.40 -16.78
CA MET A 145 -12.72 -20.21 -15.84
C MET A 145 -12.81 -21.11 -14.60
N LEU A 146 -14.00 -21.27 -14.00
CA LEU A 146 -14.16 -22.05 -12.77
C LEU A 146 -14.53 -23.50 -13.02
N PHE A 147 -15.36 -23.76 -14.05
CA PHE A 147 -15.94 -25.07 -14.31
C PHE A 147 -15.49 -25.69 -15.64
N GLY A 148 -14.66 -24.99 -16.42
CA GLY A 148 -14.08 -25.45 -17.68
C GLY A 148 -12.56 -25.62 -17.59
N ASP A 149 -11.94 -25.83 -18.74
CA ASP A 149 -10.52 -26.18 -18.88
C ASP A 149 -9.59 -24.96 -19.04
N TYR A 150 -9.99 -23.78 -18.58
CA TYR A 150 -9.18 -22.57 -18.75
C TYR A 150 -7.75 -22.73 -18.22
N PHE A 151 -7.62 -23.33 -17.04
CA PHE A 151 -6.31 -23.52 -16.41
C PHE A 151 -5.57 -24.75 -16.89
N ASN A 152 -6.19 -25.64 -17.67
CA ASN A 152 -5.59 -26.76 -18.39
C ASN A 152 -4.49 -27.50 -17.58
N GLY A 153 -4.81 -27.90 -16.37
CA GLY A 153 -3.88 -28.61 -15.48
C GLY A 153 -2.83 -27.75 -14.77
N ALA A 154 -2.80 -26.42 -14.99
CA ALA A 154 -1.93 -25.51 -14.24
C ALA A 154 -2.35 -25.42 -12.74
N ILE A 155 -3.64 -25.65 -12.46
CA ILE A 155 -4.16 -25.80 -11.10
C ILE A 155 -4.59 -27.25 -10.90
N VAL A 156 -3.94 -27.94 -9.97
CA VAL A 156 -4.26 -29.31 -9.60
C VAL A 156 -5.05 -29.31 -8.29
N VAL A 157 -6.29 -29.76 -8.33
CA VAL A 157 -7.12 -29.92 -7.13
C VAL A 157 -6.96 -31.37 -6.64
N HIS A 158 -6.59 -31.54 -5.37
CA HIS A 158 -6.47 -32.86 -4.78
C HIS A 158 -7.86 -33.49 -4.59
N GLU A 159 -7.99 -34.82 -4.80
CA GLU A 159 -9.27 -35.55 -4.73
C GLU A 159 -10.03 -35.36 -3.41
N SER A 160 -9.32 -35.09 -2.30
CA SER A 160 -9.94 -34.78 -1.01
C SER A 160 -10.55 -33.37 -0.92
N HIS A 161 -10.40 -32.51 -1.94
CA HIS A 161 -10.82 -31.10 -1.93
C HIS A 161 -11.83 -30.82 -3.05
N GLU A 162 -12.91 -31.58 -3.13
CA GLU A 162 -13.91 -31.50 -4.21
C GLU A 162 -14.97 -30.39 -4.05
N ALA A 163 -14.76 -29.41 -3.13
CA ALA A 163 -15.74 -28.37 -2.87
C ALA A 163 -16.16 -27.60 -4.16
N LEU A 164 -15.21 -27.27 -5.03
CA LEU A 164 -15.51 -26.59 -6.30
C LEU A 164 -16.28 -27.47 -7.27
N LYS A 165 -16.06 -28.77 -7.28
CA LYS A 165 -16.82 -29.73 -8.09
C LYS A 165 -18.27 -29.78 -7.62
N LYS A 166 -18.53 -29.85 -6.31
CA LYS A 166 -19.90 -29.78 -5.74
C LYS A 166 -20.62 -28.49 -6.14
N VAL A 167 -19.92 -27.32 -6.13
CA VAL A 167 -20.49 -26.06 -6.62
C VAL A 167 -20.79 -26.15 -8.13
N GLY A 168 -19.90 -26.76 -8.91
CA GLY A 168 -20.08 -26.95 -10.37
C GLY A 168 -21.29 -27.82 -10.73
N GLU A 169 -21.63 -28.83 -9.92
CA GLU A 169 -22.81 -29.66 -10.13
C GLU A 169 -24.13 -28.86 -10.08
N HIS A 170 -24.16 -27.77 -9.36
CA HIS A 170 -25.29 -26.85 -9.25
C HIS A 170 -25.22 -25.66 -10.21
N PHE A 171 -24.13 -25.55 -11.01
CA PHE A 171 -23.95 -24.45 -11.93
C PHE A 171 -24.71 -24.70 -13.25
N HIS A 172 -25.83 -24.03 -13.45
CA HIS A 172 -26.66 -24.11 -14.65
C HIS A 172 -26.53 -22.87 -15.55
N GLY A 173 -25.40 -22.17 -15.46
CA GLY A 173 -25.10 -20.95 -16.19
C GLY A 173 -25.11 -19.68 -15.35
N ALA A 174 -24.55 -18.60 -15.90
CA ALA A 174 -24.36 -17.34 -15.17
C ALA A 174 -25.68 -16.73 -14.66
N TRP A 175 -26.77 -16.86 -15.43
CA TRP A 175 -28.08 -16.32 -15.04
C TRP A 175 -28.67 -17.06 -13.82
N SER A 176 -28.68 -18.39 -13.88
CA SER A 176 -29.14 -19.22 -12.76
C SER A 176 -28.32 -18.95 -11.49
N PHE A 177 -27.02 -18.73 -11.65
CA PHE A 177 -26.14 -18.38 -10.53
C PHE A 177 -26.53 -17.03 -9.89
N VAL A 178 -26.93 -16.03 -10.71
CA VAL A 178 -27.44 -14.74 -10.23
C VAL A 178 -28.76 -14.90 -9.48
N GLU A 179 -29.70 -15.73 -9.99
CA GLU A 179 -30.97 -16.02 -9.32
C GLU A 179 -30.76 -16.64 -7.93
N HIS A 180 -29.86 -17.63 -7.82
CA HIS A 180 -29.47 -18.22 -6.54
C HIS A 180 -28.83 -17.21 -5.59
N GLY A 181 -28.01 -16.29 -6.11
CA GLY A 181 -27.38 -15.22 -5.32
C GLY A 181 -28.39 -14.31 -4.61
N PHE A 182 -29.57 -14.07 -5.21
CA PHE A 182 -30.64 -13.31 -4.55
C PHE A 182 -31.34 -14.08 -3.42
N ALA A 183 -31.28 -15.39 -3.42
CA ALA A 183 -31.84 -16.23 -2.36
C ALA A 183 -30.85 -16.51 -1.23
N GLY A 184 -29.54 -16.34 -1.47
CA GLY A 184 -28.47 -16.63 -0.53
C GLY A 184 -28.37 -15.64 0.65
N PRO A 185 -27.78 -16.03 1.79
CA PRO A 185 -27.64 -15.18 2.95
C PRO A 185 -26.71 -13.96 2.73
N ALA A 186 -25.79 -14.06 1.78
CA ALA A 186 -24.80 -13.03 1.48
C ALA A 186 -25.44 -11.70 1.06
N ILE A 187 -26.44 -11.72 0.18
CA ILE A 187 -27.11 -10.50 -0.28
C ILE A 187 -27.86 -9.78 0.84
N TYR A 188 -28.48 -10.52 1.75
CA TYR A 188 -29.18 -9.92 2.91
C TYR A 188 -28.21 -9.28 3.89
N LEU A 189 -27.04 -9.91 4.12
CA LEU A 189 -25.97 -9.34 4.95
C LEU A 189 -25.33 -8.12 4.29
N ALA A 190 -25.12 -8.15 2.96
CA ALA A 190 -24.66 -6.98 2.21
C ALA A 190 -25.67 -5.83 2.31
N GLY A 191 -26.97 -6.12 2.10
CA GLY A 191 -28.05 -5.13 2.23
C GLY A 191 -28.13 -4.55 3.64
N LEU A 192 -27.99 -5.39 4.68
CA LEU A 192 -27.94 -4.94 6.07
C LEU A 192 -26.74 -4.03 6.33
N GLY A 193 -25.56 -4.36 5.78
CA GLY A 193 -24.37 -3.51 5.88
C GLY A 193 -24.56 -2.14 5.26
N VAL A 194 -25.13 -2.10 4.04
CA VAL A 194 -25.47 -0.84 3.35
C VAL A 194 -26.50 -0.03 4.15
N PHE A 195 -27.57 -0.67 4.60
CA PHE A 195 -28.61 -0.03 5.41
C PHE A 195 -28.03 0.55 6.70
N THR A 196 -27.20 -0.22 7.40
CA THR A 196 -26.56 0.22 8.65
C THR A 196 -25.65 1.44 8.41
N ALA A 197 -24.89 1.44 7.31
CA ALA A 197 -24.06 2.58 6.93
C ALA A 197 -24.91 3.82 6.62
N TRP A 198 -25.99 3.68 5.86
CA TRP A 198 -26.93 4.76 5.59
C TRP A 198 -27.56 5.31 6.87
N PHE A 199 -28.04 4.41 7.74
CA PHE A 199 -28.71 4.80 8.98
C PHE A 199 -27.78 5.58 9.91
N ILE A 200 -26.55 5.11 10.08
CA ILE A 200 -25.58 5.72 11.00
C ILE A 200 -25.02 7.03 10.41
N TYR A 201 -24.65 7.08 9.13
CA TYR A 201 -23.89 8.22 8.60
C TYR A 201 -24.76 9.27 7.89
N ILE A 202 -25.98 8.92 7.47
CA ILE A 202 -26.88 9.88 6.80
C ILE A 202 -28.07 10.23 7.72
N LYS A 203 -28.74 9.22 8.30
CA LYS A 203 -29.97 9.47 9.07
C LYS A 203 -29.68 9.95 10.50
N ASN A 204 -28.72 9.34 11.19
CA ASN A 204 -28.40 9.62 12.58
C ASN A 204 -26.88 9.73 12.84
N PRO A 205 -26.19 10.79 12.36
CA PRO A 205 -24.73 10.94 12.53
C PRO A 205 -24.25 10.97 13.98
N SER A 206 -25.13 11.32 14.92
CA SER A 206 -24.83 11.32 16.36
C SER A 206 -24.44 9.95 16.91
N ILE A 207 -24.93 8.85 16.29
CA ILE A 207 -24.57 7.50 16.70
C ILE A 207 -23.06 7.27 16.54
N ALA A 208 -22.48 7.71 15.41
CA ALA A 208 -21.04 7.59 15.16
C ALA A 208 -20.22 8.36 16.20
N THR A 209 -20.65 9.58 16.56
CA THR A 209 -19.99 10.42 17.57
C THR A 209 -20.05 9.77 18.96
N HIS A 210 -21.23 9.35 19.41
CA HIS A 210 -21.39 8.68 20.70
C HIS A 210 -20.60 7.36 20.79
N THR A 211 -20.57 6.57 19.70
CA THR A 211 -19.79 5.33 19.66
C THR A 211 -18.29 5.62 19.78
N ARG A 212 -17.79 6.65 19.08
CA ARG A 212 -16.40 7.09 19.19
C ARG A 212 -16.04 7.51 20.63
N GLU A 213 -16.89 8.29 21.28
CA GLU A 213 -16.67 8.74 22.65
C GLU A 213 -16.72 7.57 23.64
N ARG A 214 -17.69 6.68 23.50
CA ARG A 214 -17.85 5.51 24.39
C ARG A 214 -16.69 4.53 24.28
N PHE A 215 -16.14 4.36 23.08
CA PHE A 215 -15.05 3.44 22.79
C PHE A 215 -13.76 4.17 22.43
N ALA A 216 -13.50 5.33 23.08
CA ALA A 216 -12.37 6.19 22.78
C ALA A 216 -11.01 5.47 22.83
N PHE A 217 -10.83 4.52 23.76
CA PHE A 217 -9.61 3.72 23.86
C PHE A 217 -9.37 2.89 22.57
N ILE A 218 -10.39 2.17 22.13
CA ILE A 218 -10.31 1.35 20.89
C ILE A 218 -10.14 2.27 19.69
N TYR A 219 -10.92 3.35 19.63
CA TYR A 219 -10.81 4.34 18.56
C TYR A 219 -9.39 4.87 18.42
N ASN A 220 -8.73 5.26 19.52
CA ASN A 220 -7.37 5.80 19.49
C ASN A 220 -6.33 4.76 19.01
N ILE A 221 -6.50 3.49 19.37
CA ILE A 221 -5.62 2.41 18.86
C ILE A 221 -5.77 2.29 17.33
N LEU A 222 -7.01 2.30 16.84
CA LEU A 222 -7.30 2.19 15.41
C LEU A 222 -6.88 3.43 14.62
N ASP A 223 -7.13 4.62 15.16
CA ASP A 223 -6.77 5.92 14.54
C ASP A 223 -5.24 6.05 14.41
N ARG A 224 -4.49 5.57 15.40
CA ARG A 224 -3.02 5.47 15.38
C ARG A 224 -2.51 4.24 14.61
N LYS A 225 -3.38 3.53 13.90
CA LYS A 225 -3.01 2.34 13.10
C LYS A 225 -2.18 1.34 13.92
N TYR A 226 -2.64 1.08 15.15
CA TYR A 226 -1.97 0.21 16.14
C TYR A 226 -0.54 0.66 16.53
N GLY A 227 -0.13 1.87 16.21
CA GLY A 227 1.23 2.38 16.47
C GLY A 227 2.30 1.86 15.49
N PHE A 228 1.93 1.19 14.41
CA PHE A 228 2.90 0.68 13.45
C PHE A 228 3.63 1.79 12.69
N ASP A 229 2.95 2.88 12.37
CA ASP A 229 3.59 4.01 11.67
C ASP A 229 4.65 4.66 12.56
N GLU A 230 4.35 4.87 13.84
CA GLU A 230 5.30 5.42 14.82
C GLU A 230 6.49 4.47 15.04
N PHE A 231 6.21 3.16 15.14
CA PHE A 231 7.27 2.17 15.27
C PHE A 231 8.18 2.15 14.04
N ASN A 232 7.60 2.16 12.84
CA ASN A 232 8.37 2.14 11.59
C ASN A 232 9.20 3.42 11.44
N GLU A 233 8.65 4.59 11.76
CA GLU A 233 9.40 5.84 11.74
C GLU A 233 10.56 5.84 12.75
N TRP A 234 10.33 5.35 13.96
CA TRP A 234 11.36 5.24 14.97
C TRP A 234 12.44 4.21 14.58
N ALA A 235 12.04 2.98 14.24
CA ALA A 235 12.98 1.87 13.99
C ALA A 235 13.72 2.01 12.66
N PHE A 236 12.98 2.24 11.58
CA PHE A 236 13.55 2.26 10.23
C PHE A 236 13.90 3.68 9.77
N GLY A 237 13.01 4.65 9.92
CA GLY A 237 13.28 6.04 9.53
C GLY A 237 14.36 6.67 10.40
N GLY A 238 14.16 6.70 11.71
CA GLY A 238 15.11 7.24 12.68
C GLY A 238 16.39 6.40 12.79
N GLY A 239 16.22 5.07 12.79
CA GLY A 239 17.35 4.13 12.83
C GLY A 239 18.28 4.28 11.63
N SER A 240 17.74 4.35 10.42
CA SER A 240 18.52 4.54 9.19
C SER A 240 19.23 5.89 9.17
N ARG A 241 18.57 6.97 9.56
CA ARG A 241 19.19 8.30 9.70
C ARG A 241 20.32 8.28 10.74
N GLY A 242 20.08 7.64 11.90
CA GLY A 242 21.09 7.49 12.94
C GLY A 242 22.31 6.71 12.50
N LEU A 243 22.10 5.58 11.81
CA LEU A 243 23.16 4.76 11.24
C LEU A 243 23.92 5.53 10.14
N GLY A 244 23.20 6.17 9.22
CA GLY A 244 23.79 7.00 8.17
C GLY A 244 24.69 8.10 8.72
N ASN A 245 24.24 8.83 9.76
CA ASN A 245 25.05 9.84 10.43
C ASN A 245 26.31 9.27 11.08
N LYS A 246 26.21 8.10 11.72
CA LYS A 246 27.39 7.45 12.32
C LYS A 246 28.38 6.98 11.25
N LEU A 247 27.90 6.38 10.18
CA LEU A 247 28.74 5.96 9.06
C LEU A 247 29.43 7.16 8.38
N TRP A 248 28.70 8.25 8.17
CA TRP A 248 29.26 9.49 7.64
C TRP A 248 30.32 10.09 8.57
N GLN A 249 30.01 10.26 9.85
CA GLN A 249 30.95 10.86 10.80
C GLN A 249 32.21 9.99 11.00
N PHE A 250 32.05 8.70 11.18
CA PHE A 250 33.18 7.80 11.46
C PHE A 250 33.86 7.35 10.16
N GLY A 251 33.10 6.93 9.15
CA GLY A 251 33.64 6.44 7.88
C GLY A 251 34.24 7.57 7.04
N ASP A 252 33.43 8.57 6.70
CA ASP A 252 33.88 9.60 5.78
C ASP A 252 34.77 10.64 6.50
N VAL A 253 34.28 11.26 7.58
CA VAL A 253 34.98 12.39 8.20
C VAL A 253 36.23 11.94 8.97
N VAL A 254 36.13 10.92 9.81
CA VAL A 254 37.28 10.49 10.66
C VAL A 254 38.23 9.61 9.87
N LEU A 255 37.74 8.55 9.24
CA LEU A 255 38.59 7.56 8.58
C LEU A 255 39.12 8.05 7.23
N ILE A 256 38.23 8.41 6.32
CA ILE A 256 38.63 8.82 4.95
C ILE A 256 39.29 10.18 4.97
N ASP A 257 38.60 11.22 5.37
CA ASP A 257 39.12 12.59 5.32
C ASP A 257 40.20 12.84 6.37
N GLY A 258 39.98 12.41 7.61
CA GLY A 258 40.90 12.67 8.72
C GLY A 258 42.17 11.85 8.66
N LEU A 259 42.04 10.52 8.60
CA LEU A 259 43.18 9.61 8.68
C LEU A 259 43.84 9.38 7.30
N ILE A 260 43.07 9.04 6.27
CA ILE A 260 43.63 8.68 4.98
C ILE A 260 44.09 9.95 4.23
N VAL A 261 43.19 10.87 3.93
CA VAL A 261 43.48 12.04 3.09
C VAL A 261 44.38 13.04 3.85
N ASN A 262 43.91 13.59 4.95
CA ASN A 262 44.66 14.59 5.70
C ASN A 262 45.83 13.97 6.47
N GLY A 263 45.69 12.70 6.90
CA GLY A 263 46.76 11.97 7.57
C GLY A 263 47.95 11.71 6.65
N SER A 264 47.74 11.28 5.42
CA SER A 264 48.79 11.08 4.41
C SER A 264 49.48 12.43 4.07
N ALA A 265 48.72 13.49 3.90
CA ALA A 265 49.28 14.83 3.69
C ALA A 265 50.15 15.29 4.85
N LYS A 266 49.69 15.07 6.09
CA LYS A 266 50.49 15.39 7.31
C LYS A 266 51.75 14.54 7.41
N LEU A 267 51.68 13.24 7.03
CA LEU A 267 52.83 12.34 7.00
C LEU A 267 53.87 12.82 6.02
N VAL A 268 53.48 13.19 4.80
CA VAL A 268 54.37 13.77 3.80
C VAL A 268 54.98 15.09 4.28
N GLY A 269 54.17 15.96 4.90
CA GLY A 269 54.62 17.20 5.51
C GLY A 269 55.65 16.98 6.63
N TRP A 270 55.43 16.01 7.48
CA TRP A 270 56.35 15.63 8.54
C TRP A 270 57.65 15.10 7.96
N PHE A 271 57.58 14.15 6.99
CA PHE A 271 58.74 13.61 6.31
C PHE A 271 59.55 14.71 5.60
N SER A 272 58.88 15.60 4.88
CA SER A 272 59.51 16.78 4.28
C SER A 272 60.24 17.68 5.33
N SER A 273 59.63 17.88 6.49
CA SER A 273 60.24 18.63 7.60
C SER A 273 61.53 17.94 8.11
N VAL A 274 61.50 16.61 8.28
CA VAL A 274 62.69 15.84 8.70
C VAL A 274 63.79 15.91 7.68
N VAL A 275 63.46 15.68 6.38
CA VAL A 275 64.44 15.75 5.29
C VAL A 275 65.05 17.14 5.14
N ARG A 276 64.28 18.18 5.37
CA ARG A 276 64.79 19.59 5.32
C ARG A 276 65.88 19.85 6.32
N HIS A 277 65.91 19.18 7.49
CA HIS A 277 66.98 19.34 8.46
C HIS A 277 68.32 18.74 8.00
N VAL A 278 68.33 17.84 7.02
CA VAL A 278 69.53 17.35 6.36
C VAL A 278 70.20 18.43 5.50
N GLN A 279 69.35 19.31 4.95
CA GLN A 279 69.83 20.48 4.17
C GLN A 279 70.06 21.69 5.07
N THR A 280 71.19 21.72 5.80
CA THR A 280 71.53 22.81 6.75
C THR A 280 71.91 24.12 6.08
N GLY A 281 72.18 24.12 4.75
CA GLY A 281 72.67 25.28 4.02
C GLY A 281 74.11 25.67 4.31
N LEU A 282 74.75 24.96 5.25
CA LEU A 282 76.12 25.27 5.67
C LEU A 282 77.13 24.34 4.95
N LEU A 283 77.96 24.88 4.10
CA LEU A 283 78.88 24.14 3.23
C LEU A 283 79.75 23.16 3.97
N TYR A 284 80.22 23.55 5.16
CA TYR A 284 81.07 22.69 5.99
C TYR A 284 80.36 21.42 6.52
N HIS A 285 79.08 21.44 6.74
CA HIS A 285 78.32 20.24 7.12
C HIS A 285 78.29 19.21 5.95
N TYR A 286 78.13 19.68 4.73
CA TYR A 286 78.15 18.78 3.55
C TYR A 286 79.56 18.24 3.31
N ALA A 287 80.60 19.08 3.40
CA ALA A 287 81.98 18.65 3.27
C ALA A 287 82.35 17.62 4.32
N PHE A 288 81.95 17.81 5.58
CA PHE A 288 82.20 16.86 6.67
C PHE A 288 81.47 15.54 6.45
N ALA A 289 80.19 15.59 6.06
CA ALA A 289 79.44 14.36 5.70
C ALA A 289 80.04 13.57 4.53
N MET A 290 80.51 14.27 3.51
CA MET A 290 81.20 13.66 2.36
C MET A 290 82.49 12.98 2.81
N ILE A 291 83.29 13.62 3.66
CA ILE A 291 84.56 13.06 4.21
C ILE A 291 84.26 11.79 5.03
N ILE A 292 83.25 11.81 5.89
CA ILE A 292 82.83 10.63 6.65
C ILE A 292 82.36 9.51 5.70
N GLY A 293 81.55 9.82 4.69
CA GLY A 293 81.06 8.87 3.69
C GLY A 293 82.21 8.21 2.89
N VAL A 294 83.20 8.99 2.46
CA VAL A 294 84.42 8.45 1.80
C VAL A 294 85.23 7.58 2.76
N LEU A 295 85.41 8.01 3.99
CA LEU A 295 86.11 7.19 5.01
C LEU A 295 85.40 5.84 5.28
N MET A 296 84.06 5.84 5.40
CA MET A 296 83.24 4.63 5.53
C MET A 296 83.40 3.72 4.33
N LEU A 297 83.27 4.25 3.11
CA LEU A 297 83.44 3.45 1.87
C LEU A 297 84.86 2.85 1.75
N LEU A 298 85.90 3.63 2.07
CA LEU A 298 87.29 3.13 2.04
C LEU A 298 87.50 2.05 3.11
N THR A 299 86.94 2.25 4.30
CA THR A 299 87.01 1.23 5.38
C THR A 299 86.30 -0.04 4.96
N LEU A 300 85.13 0.04 4.37
CA LEU A 300 84.41 -1.11 3.88
C LEU A 300 85.15 -1.83 2.74
N PHE A 301 85.77 -1.08 1.84
CA PHE A 301 86.54 -1.62 0.75
C PHE A 301 87.84 -2.33 1.16
N VAL A 302 88.45 -1.90 2.28
CA VAL A 302 89.64 -2.49 2.86
C VAL A 302 89.33 -3.77 3.69
N ILE A 303 88.11 -3.84 4.23
CA ILE A 303 87.68 -5.00 5.07
C ILE A 303 87.09 -6.11 4.24
N ILE A 304 86.53 -5.82 3.05
CA ILE A 304 86.07 -6.80 2.07
C ILE A 304 87.19 -7.16 1.07
#